data_5eebe70b00dff8e7917710f613de80cc
#
_entry.id   5eebe70b00dff8e7917710f613de80cc
#
_cell.length_a   1.000
_cell.length_b   1.000
_cell.length_c   1.000
_cell.angle_alpha   90.00
_cell.angle_beta   90.00
_cell.angle_gamma   90.00
#
_symmetry.space_group_name_H-M   'P 1'
#
loop_
_entity.id
_entity.type
_entity.pdbx_description
1 polymer ?
#
loop_
_entity_poly.entity_id
_entity_poly.type
_entity_poly.pdbx_seq_one_letter_code
_entity_poly.pdbx_strand_id
1 'polypeptide(L)'
;MSREVWCIVEHRQGQLDNDSLQLFGAARRLNGEAVAVVCGDEVGELAEEVSGQCDRVISLSHSALANFTPDGYAQAIVPLALERQPAAILALHSHFLGRDLAPVLASRLGTGLISDCIDVEWRTGFVGKRLVYRRKLIATQRSIEPGIQVATCQRGAFAITESTGLGAEVEMIAAEIDVGAVRWKVGGFDEAELVAGDITEANVIVAAGRGVGSKENLDLVQRLAKAIGGTLAASRPLVDHGWLPRGLQVGSSGRTVRPRLYLALGISGAIQHVVGMRDSDVIVAINKDPRAPIFEYADYGIVADLMEIIGPLTDEVEALRR
;
A
#
# COMPACT_ATOMS: atom_id res chain seq x y z
N MET A 1 -25.37 -19.82 -7.87
CA MET A 1 -24.72 -18.76 -8.65
C MET A 1 -23.44 -18.36 -7.91
N SER A 2 -22.33 -18.30 -8.59
CA SER A 2 -21.07 -17.79 -8.04
C SER A 2 -21.30 -16.35 -7.59
N ARG A 3 -20.71 -15.94 -6.47
CA ARG A 3 -20.81 -14.56 -5.96
C ARG A 3 -19.70 -13.76 -6.60
N GLU A 4 -20.01 -12.76 -7.42
CA GLU A 4 -19.00 -11.85 -7.93
C GLU A 4 -18.39 -11.04 -6.79
N VAL A 5 -17.05 -11.01 -6.73
CA VAL A 5 -16.27 -10.16 -5.84
C VAL A 5 -15.40 -9.27 -6.71
N TRP A 6 -15.70 -7.98 -6.70
CA TRP A 6 -14.97 -7.01 -7.48
C TRP A 6 -13.69 -6.59 -6.75
N CYS A 7 -12.59 -6.68 -7.46
CA CYS A 7 -11.25 -6.31 -6.98
C CYS A 7 -10.81 -5.07 -7.75
N ILE A 8 -10.79 -3.91 -7.08
CA ILE A 8 -10.37 -2.68 -7.72
C ILE A 8 -8.86 -2.69 -7.86
N VAL A 9 -8.39 -2.73 -9.10
CA VAL A 9 -6.96 -2.77 -9.43
C VAL A 9 -6.36 -1.38 -9.30
N GLU A 10 -5.32 -1.24 -8.50
CA GLU A 10 -4.55 -0.01 -8.38
C GLU A 10 -3.45 0.04 -9.43
N HIS A 11 -3.34 1.18 -10.10
CA HIS A 11 -2.26 1.46 -11.03
C HIS A 11 -1.90 2.95 -11.01
N ARG A 12 -0.71 3.28 -11.47
CA ARG A 12 -0.27 4.66 -11.69
C ARG A 12 0.25 4.81 -13.10
N GLN A 13 -0.35 5.69 -13.87
CA GLN A 13 0.06 5.96 -15.26
C GLN A 13 0.20 4.67 -16.11
N GLY A 14 -0.74 3.73 -15.96
CA GLY A 14 -0.71 2.45 -16.67
C GLY A 14 0.20 1.39 -16.05
N GLN A 15 0.99 1.70 -15.03
CA GLN A 15 1.79 0.71 -14.31
C GLN A 15 0.99 0.06 -13.20
N LEU A 16 0.86 -1.27 -13.26
CA LEU A 16 0.19 -2.08 -12.24
C LEU A 16 0.89 -1.96 -10.89
N ASP A 17 0.11 -1.73 -9.85
CA ASP A 17 0.55 -2.02 -8.49
C ASP A 17 0.34 -3.52 -8.22
N ASN A 18 1.44 -4.28 -8.24
CA ASN A 18 1.41 -5.74 -8.11
C ASN A 18 0.76 -6.22 -6.81
N ASP A 19 0.70 -5.41 -5.76
CA ASP A 19 -0.01 -5.75 -4.54
C ASP A 19 -1.52 -5.86 -4.77
N SER A 20 -2.07 -5.25 -5.84
CA SER A 20 -3.48 -5.44 -6.23
C SER A 20 -3.84 -6.89 -6.52
N LEU A 21 -2.87 -7.70 -6.97
CA LEU A 21 -3.10 -9.09 -7.32
C LEU A 21 -3.48 -9.95 -6.10
N GLN A 22 -3.11 -9.54 -4.89
CA GLN A 22 -3.53 -10.21 -3.67
C GLN A 22 -5.05 -10.11 -3.41
N LEU A 23 -5.74 -9.13 -4.01
CA LEU A 23 -7.19 -9.00 -3.89
C LEU A 23 -7.92 -10.19 -4.50
N PHE A 24 -7.36 -10.81 -5.54
CA PHE A 24 -7.92 -12.02 -6.13
C PHE A 24 -7.84 -13.20 -5.15
N GLY A 25 -6.75 -13.29 -4.38
CA GLY A 25 -6.64 -14.23 -3.27
C GLY A 25 -7.68 -13.99 -2.17
N ALA A 26 -7.95 -12.72 -1.84
CA ALA A 26 -9.01 -12.35 -0.91
C ALA A 26 -10.41 -12.71 -1.44
N ALA A 27 -10.68 -12.50 -2.74
CA ALA A 27 -11.94 -12.90 -3.37
C ALA A 27 -12.16 -14.42 -3.33
N ARG A 28 -11.11 -15.21 -3.58
CA ARG A 28 -11.16 -16.68 -3.46
C ARG A 28 -11.37 -17.13 -2.02
N ARG A 29 -10.81 -16.42 -1.04
CA ARG A 29 -11.08 -16.64 0.39
C ARG A 29 -12.55 -16.48 0.73
N LEU A 30 -13.27 -15.63 -0.01
CA LEU A 30 -14.71 -15.44 0.08
C LEU A 30 -15.53 -16.49 -0.70
N ASN A 31 -14.89 -17.46 -1.34
CA ASN A 31 -15.50 -18.41 -2.29
C ASN A 31 -16.27 -17.66 -3.40
N GLY A 32 -15.74 -16.53 -3.83
CA GLY A 32 -16.30 -15.68 -4.86
C GLY A 32 -15.56 -15.80 -6.18
N GLU A 33 -16.23 -15.41 -7.26
CA GLU A 33 -15.63 -15.17 -8.56
C GLU A 33 -14.84 -13.86 -8.51
N ALA A 34 -13.54 -13.92 -8.76
CA ALA A 34 -12.66 -12.75 -8.69
C ALA A 34 -12.79 -11.95 -9.99
N VAL A 35 -13.44 -10.79 -9.92
CA VAL A 35 -13.61 -9.87 -11.04
C VAL A 35 -12.69 -8.68 -10.87
N ALA A 36 -11.68 -8.56 -11.73
CA ALA A 36 -10.83 -7.37 -11.76
C ALA A 36 -11.61 -6.16 -12.30
N VAL A 37 -11.56 -5.03 -11.61
CA VAL A 37 -12.11 -3.75 -12.10
C VAL A 37 -10.97 -2.79 -12.30
N VAL A 38 -10.70 -2.45 -13.55
CA VAL A 38 -9.62 -1.56 -13.99
C VAL A 38 -10.23 -0.26 -14.48
N CYS A 39 -9.90 0.86 -13.84
CA CYS A 39 -10.43 2.17 -14.20
C CYS A 39 -9.31 3.07 -14.72
N GLY A 40 -9.49 3.73 -15.87
CA GLY A 40 -8.47 4.64 -16.39
C GLY A 40 -8.82 5.18 -17.77
N ASP A 41 -7.83 5.77 -18.43
CA ASP A 41 -7.85 6.11 -19.83
C ASP A 41 -6.92 5.13 -20.56
N GLU A 42 -7.38 4.53 -21.67
CA GLU A 42 -6.60 3.56 -22.45
C GLU A 42 -6.00 2.40 -21.62
N VAL A 43 -6.78 1.82 -20.71
CA VAL A 43 -6.33 0.75 -19.79
C VAL A 43 -6.45 -0.67 -20.37
N GLY A 44 -6.54 -0.84 -21.69
CA GLY A 44 -6.66 -2.15 -22.33
C GLY A 44 -5.47 -3.07 -22.06
N GLU A 45 -4.24 -2.58 -22.18
CA GLU A 45 -3.02 -3.37 -21.90
C GLU A 45 -2.97 -3.81 -20.43
N LEU A 46 -3.34 -2.94 -19.49
CA LEU A 46 -3.40 -3.26 -18.08
C LEU A 46 -4.49 -4.32 -17.78
N ALA A 47 -5.63 -4.23 -18.45
CA ALA A 47 -6.70 -5.22 -18.32
C ALA A 47 -6.26 -6.62 -18.82
N GLU A 48 -5.52 -6.67 -19.92
CA GLU A 48 -4.91 -7.91 -20.42
C GLU A 48 -3.85 -8.46 -19.46
N GLU A 49 -3.01 -7.60 -18.87
CA GLU A 49 -1.98 -7.99 -17.90
C GLU A 49 -2.58 -8.72 -16.69
N VAL A 50 -3.69 -8.22 -16.13
CA VAL A 50 -4.33 -8.82 -14.95
C VAL A 50 -5.22 -10.02 -15.29
N SER A 51 -5.59 -10.22 -16.56
CA SER A 51 -6.55 -11.25 -17.00
C SER A 51 -6.12 -12.67 -16.65
N GLY A 52 -4.81 -12.93 -16.61
CA GLY A 52 -4.27 -14.25 -16.27
C GLY A 52 -4.46 -14.67 -14.81
N GLN A 53 -4.94 -13.80 -13.92
CA GLN A 53 -4.96 -14.04 -12.47
C GLN A 53 -6.36 -13.93 -11.84
N CYS A 54 -7.36 -13.52 -12.61
CA CYS A 54 -8.76 -13.39 -12.18
C CYS A 54 -9.70 -14.20 -13.08
N ASP A 55 -10.97 -14.24 -12.72
CA ASP A 55 -11.98 -15.00 -13.47
C ASP A 55 -12.64 -14.16 -14.57
N ARG A 56 -12.68 -12.84 -14.40
CA ARG A 56 -13.17 -11.84 -15.38
C ARG A 56 -12.51 -10.50 -15.15
N VAL A 57 -12.47 -9.67 -16.21
CA VAL A 57 -11.99 -8.28 -16.14
C VAL A 57 -13.09 -7.34 -16.64
N ILE A 58 -13.33 -6.29 -15.89
CA ILE A 58 -14.14 -5.13 -16.29
C ILE A 58 -13.20 -3.95 -16.43
N SER A 59 -13.07 -3.43 -17.63
CA SER A 59 -12.28 -2.25 -17.95
C SER A 59 -13.23 -1.05 -18.11
N LEU A 60 -13.11 -0.07 -17.19
CA LEU A 60 -13.89 1.17 -17.20
C LEU A 60 -13.02 2.29 -17.76
N SER A 61 -13.29 2.70 -19.00
CA SER A 61 -12.47 3.68 -19.70
C SER A 61 -13.17 5.02 -19.89
N HIS A 62 -12.46 6.10 -19.55
CA HIS A 62 -12.86 7.48 -19.82
C HIS A 62 -11.66 8.41 -19.63
N SER A 63 -11.50 9.45 -20.48
CA SER A 63 -10.38 10.40 -20.39
C SER A 63 -10.25 11.11 -19.02
N ALA A 64 -11.36 11.35 -18.32
CA ALA A 64 -11.35 11.92 -16.96
C ALA A 64 -10.79 10.95 -15.90
N LEU A 65 -10.58 9.68 -16.24
CA LEU A 65 -9.95 8.66 -15.37
C LEU A 65 -8.44 8.51 -15.62
N ALA A 66 -7.86 9.26 -16.56
CA ALA A 66 -6.41 9.23 -16.85
C ALA A 66 -5.57 9.47 -15.58
N ASN A 67 -6.09 10.26 -14.66
CA ASN A 67 -5.52 10.43 -13.33
C ASN A 67 -6.56 10.06 -12.28
N PHE A 68 -6.10 9.39 -11.22
CA PHE A 68 -6.97 9.00 -10.13
C PHE A 68 -7.62 10.22 -9.46
N THR A 69 -8.94 10.19 -9.37
CA THR A 69 -9.74 11.04 -8.51
C THR A 69 -10.85 10.21 -7.84
N PRO A 70 -11.09 10.34 -6.52
CA PRO A 70 -12.12 9.54 -5.85
C PRO A 70 -13.51 9.74 -6.44
N ASP A 71 -13.83 10.97 -6.83
CA ASP A 71 -15.14 11.31 -7.44
C ASP A 71 -15.30 10.68 -8.82
N GLY A 72 -14.26 10.73 -9.67
CA GLY A 72 -14.28 10.15 -11.02
C GLY A 72 -14.41 8.63 -10.99
N TYR A 73 -13.56 7.98 -10.22
CA TYR A 73 -13.60 6.51 -10.06
C TYR A 73 -14.95 6.06 -9.47
N ALA A 74 -15.48 6.77 -8.48
CA ALA A 74 -16.78 6.43 -7.92
C ALA A 74 -17.94 6.65 -8.91
N GLN A 75 -17.87 7.65 -9.82
CA GLN A 75 -18.85 7.83 -10.89
C GLN A 75 -18.81 6.66 -11.88
N ALA A 76 -17.64 6.10 -12.17
CA ALA A 76 -17.50 4.95 -13.05
C ALA A 76 -18.00 3.65 -12.40
N ILE A 77 -17.64 3.42 -11.14
CA ILE A 77 -17.84 2.12 -10.46
C ILE A 77 -19.28 2.00 -9.91
N VAL A 78 -19.82 3.03 -9.24
CA VAL A 78 -21.08 2.93 -8.50
C VAL A 78 -22.28 2.58 -9.35
N PRO A 79 -22.53 3.22 -10.53
CA PRO A 79 -23.67 2.87 -11.36
C PRO A 79 -23.63 1.40 -11.79
N LEU A 80 -22.49 0.92 -12.23
CA LEU A 80 -22.31 -0.46 -12.66
C LEU A 80 -22.46 -1.44 -11.47
N ALA A 81 -21.96 -1.08 -10.29
CA ALA A 81 -22.12 -1.90 -9.09
C ALA A 81 -23.60 -2.01 -8.66
N LEU A 82 -24.37 -0.92 -8.77
CA LEU A 82 -25.81 -0.94 -8.49
C LEU A 82 -26.60 -1.77 -9.52
N GLU A 83 -26.18 -1.81 -10.76
CA GLU A 83 -26.77 -2.65 -11.80
C GLU A 83 -26.46 -4.14 -11.59
N ARG A 84 -25.18 -4.47 -11.39
CA ARG A 84 -24.70 -5.86 -11.36
C ARG A 84 -24.77 -6.52 -9.99
N GLN A 85 -24.87 -5.74 -8.93
CA GLN A 85 -25.01 -6.22 -7.55
C GLN A 85 -23.90 -7.22 -7.15
N PRO A 86 -22.60 -6.87 -7.28
CA PRO A 86 -21.54 -7.75 -6.77
C PRO A 86 -21.74 -8.00 -5.28
N ALA A 87 -21.34 -9.17 -4.79
CA ALA A 87 -21.46 -9.49 -3.39
C ALA A 87 -20.52 -8.64 -2.51
N ALA A 88 -19.32 -8.33 -3.04
CA ALA A 88 -18.36 -7.46 -2.36
C ALA A 88 -17.51 -6.68 -3.37
N ILE A 89 -17.00 -5.53 -2.90
CA ILE A 89 -15.98 -4.72 -3.58
C ILE A 89 -14.78 -4.65 -2.65
N LEU A 90 -13.65 -5.14 -3.13
CA LEU A 90 -12.36 -5.14 -2.42
C LEU A 90 -11.40 -4.15 -3.07
N ALA A 91 -10.66 -3.42 -2.26
CA ALA A 91 -9.58 -2.53 -2.68
C ALA A 91 -8.35 -2.70 -1.78
N LEU A 92 -7.16 -2.34 -2.24
CA LEU A 92 -6.02 -2.22 -1.34
C LEU A 92 -6.26 -1.14 -0.29
N HIS A 93 -5.75 -1.34 0.92
CA HIS A 93 -5.72 -0.28 1.95
C HIS A 93 -4.58 0.70 1.67
N SER A 94 -4.58 1.28 0.48
CA SER A 94 -3.65 2.30 0.01
C SER A 94 -4.17 3.71 0.32
N HIS A 95 -3.34 4.73 0.04
CA HIS A 95 -3.78 6.12 0.13
C HIS A 95 -4.89 6.44 -0.88
N PHE A 96 -4.78 5.93 -2.10
CA PHE A 96 -5.73 6.23 -3.17
C PHE A 96 -7.01 5.40 -3.04
N LEU A 97 -6.90 4.09 -3.14
CA LEU A 97 -8.09 3.24 -3.15
C LEU A 97 -8.65 3.04 -1.74
N GLY A 98 -7.79 2.80 -0.76
CA GLY A 98 -8.24 2.43 0.58
C GLY A 98 -8.76 3.61 1.40
N ARG A 99 -8.07 4.76 1.34
CA ARG A 99 -8.38 5.92 2.19
C ARG A 99 -9.28 6.93 1.51
N ASP A 100 -9.12 7.11 0.19
CA ASP A 100 -9.85 8.13 -0.54
C ASP A 100 -11.05 7.55 -1.30
N LEU A 101 -10.92 6.43 -2.03
CA LEU A 101 -12.02 5.86 -2.82
C LEU A 101 -12.98 4.99 -2.01
N ALA A 102 -12.49 4.04 -1.22
CA ALA A 102 -13.36 3.06 -0.54
C ALA A 102 -14.44 3.69 0.36
N PRO A 103 -14.16 4.76 1.14
CA PRO A 103 -15.20 5.45 1.90
C PRO A 103 -16.27 6.10 1.00
N VAL A 104 -15.87 6.62 -0.17
CA VAL A 104 -16.80 7.22 -1.14
C VAL A 104 -17.70 6.15 -1.75
N LEU A 105 -17.13 4.99 -2.13
CA LEU A 105 -17.90 3.85 -2.62
C LEU A 105 -18.90 3.37 -1.56
N ALA A 106 -18.48 3.12 -0.33
CA ALA A 106 -19.35 2.67 0.74
C ALA A 106 -20.50 3.66 1.00
N SER A 107 -20.21 4.95 1.06
CA SER A 107 -21.20 6.01 1.24
C SER A 107 -22.22 6.05 0.10
N ARG A 108 -21.77 5.99 -1.16
CA ARG A 108 -22.66 6.04 -2.33
C ARG A 108 -23.49 4.76 -2.54
N LEU A 109 -22.96 3.62 -2.08
CA LEU A 109 -23.66 2.33 -2.10
C LEU A 109 -24.58 2.13 -0.88
N GLY A 110 -24.56 3.05 0.09
CA GLY A 110 -25.36 2.98 1.31
C GLY A 110 -24.97 1.83 2.23
N THR A 111 -23.70 1.44 2.25
CA THR A 111 -23.17 0.33 3.05
C THR A 111 -22.03 0.78 3.97
N GLY A 112 -21.68 -0.10 4.93
CA GLY A 112 -20.51 0.11 5.78
C GLY A 112 -19.21 -0.26 5.10
N LEU A 113 -18.10 0.31 5.59
CA LEU A 113 -16.74 -0.02 5.18
C LEU A 113 -16.02 -0.80 6.27
N ILE A 114 -15.50 -1.98 5.95
CA ILE A 114 -14.53 -2.68 6.81
C ILE A 114 -13.13 -2.44 6.25
N SER A 115 -12.33 -1.65 6.96
CA SER A 115 -11.03 -1.19 6.44
C SER A 115 -9.85 -1.95 7.04
N ASP A 116 -8.75 -2.04 6.27
CA ASP A 116 -7.45 -2.56 6.69
C ASP A 116 -7.51 -4.05 7.11
N CYS A 117 -8.21 -4.86 6.31
CA CYS A 117 -8.46 -6.27 6.61
C CYS A 117 -7.21 -7.12 6.37
N ILE A 118 -6.87 -7.95 7.34
CA ILE A 118 -5.87 -9.03 7.22
C ILE A 118 -6.51 -10.38 6.88
N ASP A 119 -7.82 -10.48 7.00
CA ASP A 119 -8.61 -11.66 6.61
C ASP A 119 -10.05 -11.23 6.32
N VAL A 120 -10.70 -11.90 5.37
CA VAL A 120 -12.11 -11.71 5.01
C VAL A 120 -12.79 -13.06 4.85
N GLU A 121 -14.04 -13.17 5.29
CA GLU A 121 -14.81 -14.41 5.20
C GLU A 121 -16.32 -14.16 5.15
N TRP A 122 -17.07 -15.10 4.56
CA TRP A 122 -18.51 -15.18 4.72
C TRP A 122 -18.86 -16.16 5.83
N ARG A 123 -19.60 -15.67 6.83
CA ARG A 123 -20.24 -16.51 7.85
C ARG A 123 -21.76 -16.28 7.82
N THR A 124 -22.34 -15.75 8.87
CA THR A 124 -23.72 -15.23 8.90
C THR A 124 -23.83 -13.82 8.34
N GLY A 125 -22.89 -13.41 7.49
CA GLY A 125 -22.70 -12.10 6.87
C GLY A 125 -21.24 -11.94 6.48
N PHE A 126 -20.90 -10.79 5.90
CA PHE A 126 -19.52 -10.45 5.56
C PHE A 126 -18.75 -10.08 6.83
N VAL A 127 -17.59 -10.70 7.02
CA VAL A 127 -16.72 -10.50 8.18
C VAL A 127 -15.33 -10.14 7.71
N GLY A 128 -14.78 -9.09 8.28
CA GLY A 128 -13.36 -8.71 8.12
C GLY A 128 -12.64 -8.73 9.47
N LYS A 129 -11.39 -9.15 9.46
CA LYS A 129 -10.48 -9.08 10.60
C LYS A 129 -9.41 -8.05 10.35
N ARG A 130 -9.13 -7.21 11.33
CA ARG A 130 -8.09 -6.18 11.25
C ARG A 130 -7.25 -6.12 12.51
N LEU A 131 -6.00 -5.70 12.34
CA LEU A 131 -5.12 -5.46 13.48
C LEU A 131 -5.42 -4.11 14.12
N VAL A 132 -5.48 -4.08 15.45
CA VAL A 132 -5.71 -2.88 16.24
C VAL A 132 -4.74 -2.82 17.43
N TYR A 133 -4.66 -1.66 18.10
CA TYR A 133 -3.76 -1.43 19.24
C TYR A 133 -2.31 -1.83 18.93
N ARG A 134 -1.73 -1.20 17.88
CA ARG A 134 -0.37 -1.50 17.41
C ARG A 134 -0.18 -2.99 17.09
N ARG A 135 -1.14 -3.56 16.37
CA ARG A 135 -1.16 -4.98 15.94
C ARG A 135 -1.16 -6.01 17.08
N LYS A 136 -1.39 -5.58 18.32
CA LYS A 136 -1.44 -6.50 19.49
C LYS A 136 -2.75 -7.26 19.62
N LEU A 137 -3.81 -6.75 19.00
CA LEU A 137 -5.15 -7.36 19.03
C LEU A 137 -5.71 -7.48 17.61
N ILE A 138 -6.56 -8.48 17.41
CA ILE A 138 -7.34 -8.65 16.19
C ILE A 138 -8.78 -8.27 16.49
N ALA A 139 -9.30 -7.25 15.83
CA ALA A 139 -10.72 -6.92 15.84
C ALA A 139 -11.42 -7.70 14.73
N THR A 140 -12.50 -8.39 15.07
CA THR A 140 -13.41 -9.02 14.10
C THR A 140 -14.62 -8.12 13.94
N GLN A 141 -14.85 -7.63 12.73
CA GLN A 141 -15.97 -6.77 12.39
C GLN A 141 -16.90 -7.51 11.43
N ARG A 142 -18.20 -7.39 11.66
CA ARG A 142 -19.22 -7.97 10.79
C ARG A 142 -20.08 -6.86 10.21
N SER A 143 -20.29 -6.90 8.91
CA SER A 143 -21.30 -6.06 8.27
C SER A 143 -22.70 -6.54 8.67
N ILE A 144 -23.55 -5.61 9.05
CA ILE A 144 -24.95 -5.86 9.36
C ILE A 144 -25.89 -5.41 8.24
N GLU A 145 -25.37 -4.62 7.30
CA GLU A 145 -26.13 -4.12 6.17
C GLU A 145 -26.25 -5.19 5.08
N PRO A 146 -27.45 -5.39 4.51
CA PRO A 146 -27.60 -6.23 3.32
C PRO A 146 -27.02 -5.53 2.07
N GLY A 147 -26.79 -6.30 1.02
CA GLY A 147 -26.33 -5.77 -0.28
C GLY A 147 -24.82 -5.82 -0.44
N ILE A 148 -24.29 -4.90 -1.24
CA ILE A 148 -22.87 -4.88 -1.64
C ILE A 148 -22.00 -4.58 -0.43
N GLN A 149 -21.02 -5.43 -0.16
CA GLN A 149 -20.08 -5.24 0.93
C GLN A 149 -18.84 -4.49 0.42
N VAL A 150 -18.30 -3.56 1.19
CA VAL A 150 -17.08 -2.84 0.82
C VAL A 150 -16.00 -3.09 1.88
N ALA A 151 -14.84 -3.55 1.45
CA ALA A 151 -13.71 -3.75 2.34
C ALA A 151 -12.38 -3.32 1.69
N THR A 152 -11.44 -2.90 2.55
CA THR A 152 -10.05 -2.70 2.09
C THR A 152 -9.14 -3.74 2.73
N CYS A 153 -8.22 -4.26 1.92
CA CYS A 153 -7.28 -5.32 2.28
C CYS A 153 -5.90 -4.73 2.57
N GLN A 154 -5.32 -5.14 3.69
CA GLN A 154 -3.95 -4.74 4.04
C GLN A 154 -2.96 -5.33 3.03
N ARG A 155 -1.95 -4.55 2.63
CA ARG A 155 -0.86 -5.02 1.77
C ARG A 155 -0.13 -6.20 2.41
N GLY A 156 0.14 -7.24 1.61
CA GLY A 156 0.83 -8.45 2.06
C GLY A 156 0.01 -9.38 2.96
N ALA A 157 -1.29 -9.13 3.15
CA ALA A 157 -2.14 -9.96 4.01
C ALA A 157 -2.70 -11.20 3.29
N PHE A 158 -2.81 -11.14 1.96
CA PHE A 158 -3.39 -12.22 1.16
C PHE A 158 -2.36 -12.73 0.15
N ALA A 159 -2.37 -14.04 -0.09
CA ALA A 159 -1.49 -14.64 -1.07
C ALA A 159 -1.90 -14.21 -2.49
N ILE A 160 -0.91 -13.88 -3.30
CA ILE A 160 -1.10 -13.73 -4.75
C ILE A 160 -1.31 -15.14 -5.30
N THR A 161 -2.41 -15.34 -6.00
CA THR A 161 -2.70 -16.63 -6.66
C THR A 161 -1.86 -16.75 -7.93
N GLU A 162 -1.34 -17.95 -8.17
CA GLU A 162 -0.65 -18.25 -9.42
C GLU A 162 -1.59 -18.03 -10.62
N SER A 163 -1.03 -17.51 -11.69
CA SER A 163 -1.76 -17.33 -12.96
C SER A 163 -2.32 -18.68 -13.45
N THR A 164 -3.56 -18.68 -13.88
CA THR A 164 -4.19 -19.87 -14.49
C THR A 164 -3.66 -20.14 -15.89
N GLY A 165 -2.87 -19.22 -16.48
CA GLY A 165 -2.34 -19.31 -17.83
C GLY A 165 -3.38 -19.13 -18.95
N LEU A 166 -4.66 -19.07 -18.60
CA LEU A 166 -5.76 -18.76 -19.51
C LEU A 166 -6.21 -17.33 -19.22
N GLY A 167 -6.13 -16.44 -20.20
CA GLY A 167 -6.63 -15.06 -20.06
C GLY A 167 -8.14 -15.07 -19.79
N ALA A 168 -8.57 -14.33 -18.79
CA ALA A 168 -9.98 -14.10 -18.52
C ALA A 168 -10.61 -13.22 -19.59
N GLU A 169 -11.92 -13.31 -19.77
CA GLU A 169 -12.66 -12.40 -20.64
C GLU A 169 -12.53 -10.96 -20.13
N VAL A 170 -12.17 -10.06 -21.05
CA VAL A 170 -12.06 -8.62 -20.78
C VAL A 170 -13.28 -7.92 -21.35
N GLU A 171 -14.13 -7.40 -20.48
CA GLU A 171 -15.28 -6.58 -20.85
C GLU A 171 -14.88 -5.10 -20.81
N MET A 172 -14.91 -4.43 -21.97
CA MET A 172 -14.59 -3.01 -22.09
C MET A 172 -15.88 -2.18 -22.03
N ILE A 173 -15.96 -1.26 -21.08
CA ILE A 173 -17.10 -0.39 -20.85
C ILE A 173 -16.63 1.07 -20.89
N ALA A 174 -17.24 1.88 -21.76
CA ALA A 174 -17.08 3.32 -21.71
C ALA A 174 -17.85 3.87 -20.49
N ALA A 175 -17.12 4.42 -19.52
CA ALA A 175 -17.74 4.98 -18.33
C ALA A 175 -18.39 6.33 -18.62
N GLU A 176 -19.57 6.56 -18.07
CA GLU A 176 -20.24 7.86 -18.09
C GLU A 176 -19.78 8.70 -16.90
N ILE A 177 -19.10 9.83 -17.17
CA ILE A 177 -18.56 10.70 -16.13
C ILE A 177 -18.99 12.14 -16.36
N ASP A 178 -19.69 12.70 -15.38
CA ASP A 178 -19.90 14.14 -15.31
C ASP A 178 -18.60 14.80 -14.80
N VAL A 179 -17.78 15.26 -15.74
CA VAL A 179 -16.51 15.94 -15.45
C VAL A 179 -16.72 17.19 -14.60
N GLY A 180 -17.87 17.87 -14.75
CA GLY A 180 -18.21 19.06 -13.96
C GLY A 180 -18.45 18.76 -12.49
N ALA A 181 -18.84 17.53 -12.16
CA ALA A 181 -19.06 17.08 -10.79
C ALA A 181 -17.78 16.50 -10.13
N VAL A 182 -16.67 16.34 -10.86
CA VAL A 182 -15.39 15.93 -10.30
C VAL A 182 -14.76 17.13 -9.61
N ARG A 183 -14.71 17.09 -8.29
CA ARG A 183 -14.22 18.19 -7.43
C ARG A 183 -12.70 18.24 -7.30
N TRP A 184 -12.02 17.14 -7.54
CA TRP A 184 -10.57 17.03 -7.45
C TRP A 184 -9.93 17.36 -8.79
N LYS A 185 -8.81 18.09 -8.74
CA LYS A 185 -7.96 18.34 -9.90
C LYS A 185 -6.55 17.90 -9.58
N VAL A 186 -6.00 17.03 -10.42
CA VAL A 186 -4.60 16.63 -10.32
C VAL A 186 -3.75 17.73 -10.94
N GLY A 187 -2.91 18.37 -10.14
CA GLY A 187 -2.06 19.49 -10.56
C GLY A 187 -0.75 19.05 -11.24
N GLY A 188 -0.36 17.80 -11.05
CA GLY A 188 0.88 17.20 -11.56
C GLY A 188 1.46 16.20 -10.57
N PHE A 189 2.55 15.57 -10.98
CA PHE A 189 3.31 14.64 -10.16
C PHE A 189 4.68 15.24 -9.85
N ASP A 190 5.15 15.09 -8.63
CA ASP A 190 6.53 15.40 -8.28
C ASP A 190 7.40 14.19 -8.68
N GLU A 191 8.24 14.37 -9.70
CA GLU A 191 9.12 13.32 -10.21
C GLU A 191 10.05 12.76 -9.11
N ALA A 192 10.47 13.59 -8.16
CA ALA A 192 11.28 13.15 -7.04
C ALA A 192 10.52 12.23 -6.08
N GLU A 193 9.20 12.41 -5.92
CA GLU A 193 8.34 11.50 -5.15
C GLU A 193 8.03 10.21 -5.92
N LEU A 194 7.88 10.28 -7.25
CA LEU A 194 7.66 9.09 -8.09
C LEU A 194 8.85 8.12 -8.04
N VAL A 195 10.07 8.65 -8.10
CA VAL A 195 11.30 7.83 -8.04
C VAL A 195 11.54 7.25 -6.64
N ALA A 196 11.11 7.95 -5.60
CA ALA A 196 11.34 7.55 -4.21
C ALA A 196 10.37 6.47 -3.71
N GLY A 197 9.21 6.29 -4.36
CA GLY A 197 8.09 5.49 -3.86
C GLY A 197 7.39 6.13 -2.65
N ASP A 198 6.18 5.69 -2.34
CA ASP A 198 5.48 6.15 -1.14
C ASP A 198 5.93 5.34 0.08
N ILE A 199 6.81 5.94 0.91
CA ILE A 199 7.32 5.29 2.11
C ILE A 199 6.23 4.98 3.15
N THR A 200 5.05 5.59 3.05
CA THR A 200 3.98 5.38 4.03
C THR A 200 3.31 4.02 3.89
N GLU A 201 3.44 3.40 2.71
CA GLU A 201 2.89 2.08 2.40
C GLU A 201 3.95 0.96 2.48
N ALA A 202 5.22 1.32 2.70
CA ALA A 202 6.30 0.35 2.75
C ALA A 202 6.20 -0.61 3.94
N ASN A 203 6.30 -1.91 3.69
CA ASN A 203 6.34 -2.93 4.74
C ASN A 203 7.68 -2.98 5.49
N VAL A 204 8.75 -2.61 4.82
CA VAL A 204 10.11 -2.56 5.38
C VAL A 204 10.71 -1.21 5.03
N ILE A 205 11.19 -0.49 6.04
CA ILE A 205 11.86 0.79 5.87
C ILE A 205 13.29 0.71 6.43
N VAL A 206 14.24 1.14 5.60
CA VAL A 206 15.62 1.35 6.00
C VAL A 206 15.88 2.86 6.03
N ALA A 207 15.88 3.42 7.23
CA ALA A 207 15.96 4.87 7.41
C ALA A 207 17.38 5.32 7.75
N ALA A 208 17.91 6.24 6.95
CA ALA A 208 19.21 6.84 7.15
C ALA A 208 19.15 8.08 8.03
N GLY A 209 20.04 8.16 9.00
CA GLY A 209 20.27 9.34 9.82
C GLY A 209 21.62 9.99 9.56
N ARG A 210 21.90 11.10 10.27
CA ARG A 210 23.18 11.83 10.16
C ARG A 210 24.41 10.96 10.46
N GLY A 211 24.23 9.85 11.20
CA GLY A 211 25.30 8.91 11.50
C GLY A 211 25.84 8.15 10.28
N VAL A 212 25.19 8.24 9.11
CA VAL A 212 25.73 7.73 7.84
C VAL A 212 27.02 8.48 7.42
N GLY A 213 27.22 9.71 7.89
CA GLY A 213 28.46 10.48 7.75
C GLY A 213 28.57 11.27 6.45
N SER A 214 28.36 10.68 5.28
CA SER A 214 28.45 11.36 3.99
C SER A 214 27.36 10.91 3.01
N LYS A 215 27.19 11.68 1.92
CA LYS A 215 26.20 11.36 0.88
C LYS A 215 26.55 10.08 0.13
N GLU A 216 27.84 9.85 -0.10
CA GLU A 216 28.35 8.67 -0.81
C GLU A 216 28.01 7.37 -0.06
N ASN A 217 27.95 7.41 1.27
CA ASN A 217 27.61 6.26 2.09
C ASN A 217 26.12 5.86 1.99
N LEU A 218 25.27 6.71 1.39
CA LEU A 218 23.86 6.37 1.15
C LEU A 218 23.72 5.20 0.17
N ASP A 219 24.69 4.99 -0.73
CA ASP A 219 24.68 3.84 -1.63
C ASP A 219 24.71 2.51 -0.87
N LEU A 220 25.43 2.45 0.25
CA LEU A 220 25.45 1.27 1.12
C LEU A 220 24.09 1.05 1.82
N VAL A 221 23.45 2.15 2.26
CA VAL A 221 22.12 2.09 2.86
C VAL A 221 21.08 1.61 1.84
N GLN A 222 21.18 2.12 0.60
CA GLN A 222 20.28 1.74 -0.48
C GLN A 222 20.48 0.27 -0.89
N ARG A 223 21.74 -0.21 -0.93
CA ARG A 223 22.04 -1.63 -1.16
C ARG A 223 21.40 -2.51 -0.10
N LEU A 224 21.54 -2.15 1.18
CA LEU A 224 20.89 -2.90 2.29
C LEU A 224 19.36 -2.85 2.15
N ALA A 225 18.77 -1.68 1.85
CA ALA A 225 17.34 -1.56 1.64
C ALA A 225 16.86 -2.50 0.53
N LYS A 226 17.57 -2.54 -0.59
CA LYS A 226 17.27 -3.45 -1.71
C LYS A 226 17.44 -4.93 -1.31
N ALA A 227 18.50 -5.27 -0.60
CA ALA A 227 18.77 -6.62 -0.14
C ALA A 227 17.66 -7.14 0.77
N ILE A 228 17.14 -6.31 1.69
CA ILE A 228 16.05 -6.68 2.61
C ILE A 228 14.66 -6.56 1.98
N GLY A 229 14.56 -6.03 0.74
CA GLY A 229 13.27 -5.77 0.07
C GLY A 229 12.51 -4.61 0.71
N GLY A 230 13.24 -3.62 1.19
CA GLY A 230 12.71 -2.44 1.85
C GLY A 230 12.88 -1.17 1.04
N THR A 231 12.26 -0.11 1.53
CA THR A 231 12.31 1.23 0.96
C THR A 231 13.25 2.11 1.78
N LEU A 232 14.09 2.90 1.08
CA LEU A 232 14.95 3.89 1.73
C LEU A 232 14.11 5.03 2.29
N ALA A 233 14.43 5.46 3.51
CA ALA A 233 13.87 6.66 4.11
C ALA A 233 14.96 7.51 4.76
N ALA A 234 14.61 8.73 5.18
CA ALA A 234 15.55 9.68 5.74
C ALA A 234 15.04 10.35 7.02
N SER A 235 15.98 10.68 7.89
CA SER A 235 15.72 11.69 8.91
C SER A 235 15.89 13.10 8.33
N ARG A 236 15.21 14.08 8.91
CA ARG A 236 15.22 15.48 8.46
C ARG A 236 16.61 16.06 8.14
N PRO A 237 17.69 15.82 8.94
CA PRO A 237 19.00 16.34 8.61
C PRO A 237 19.54 15.99 7.21
N LEU A 238 19.22 14.79 6.70
CA LEU A 238 19.67 14.37 5.37
C LEU A 238 18.92 15.11 4.25
N VAL A 239 17.66 15.41 4.51
CA VAL A 239 16.80 16.19 3.59
C VAL A 239 17.22 17.67 3.59
N ASP A 240 17.45 18.24 4.78
CA ASP A 240 17.92 19.62 4.92
C ASP A 240 19.30 19.85 4.24
N HIS A 241 20.16 18.81 4.16
CA HIS A 241 21.42 18.82 3.40
C HIS A 241 21.25 18.54 1.90
N GLY A 242 20.03 18.28 1.42
CA GLY A 242 19.77 17.94 0.02
C GLY A 242 20.34 16.59 -0.42
N TRP A 243 20.61 15.67 0.52
CA TRP A 243 21.09 14.33 0.20
C TRP A 243 19.99 13.40 -0.29
N LEU A 244 18.79 13.56 0.25
CA LEU A 244 17.61 12.78 -0.11
C LEU A 244 16.39 13.71 -0.28
N PRO A 245 15.42 13.35 -1.13
CA PRO A 245 14.24 14.16 -1.36
C PRO A 245 13.31 14.18 -0.13
N ARG A 246 12.49 15.24 -0.03
CA ARG A 246 11.56 15.46 1.09
C ARG A 246 10.52 14.34 1.22
N GLY A 247 10.10 13.71 0.13
CA GLY A 247 9.16 12.59 0.13
C GLY A 247 9.64 11.39 0.96
N LEU A 248 10.95 11.22 1.14
CA LEU A 248 11.55 10.17 1.98
C LEU A 248 11.72 10.56 3.45
N GLN A 249 11.35 11.77 3.85
CA GLN A 249 11.53 12.24 5.22
C GLN A 249 10.50 11.60 6.15
N VAL A 250 10.98 10.97 7.22
CA VAL A 250 10.16 10.44 8.33
C VAL A 250 10.18 11.40 9.51
N GLY A 251 9.02 11.66 10.10
CA GLY A 251 8.89 12.47 11.30
C GLY A 251 7.71 13.44 11.27
N SER A 252 7.56 14.27 12.28
CA SER A 252 6.44 15.21 12.45
C SER A 252 6.31 16.25 11.33
N SER A 253 7.42 16.59 10.65
CA SER A 253 7.46 17.49 9.49
C SER A 253 7.62 16.77 8.15
N GLY A 254 7.55 15.46 8.16
CA GLY A 254 7.63 14.58 7.01
C GLY A 254 6.46 13.59 6.99
N ARG A 255 6.74 12.36 6.59
CA ARG A 255 5.75 11.27 6.54
C ARG A 255 5.68 10.52 7.87
N THR A 256 4.50 10.05 8.24
CA THR A 256 4.32 9.07 9.32
C THR A 256 4.18 7.70 8.69
N VAL A 257 5.01 6.76 9.16
CA VAL A 257 5.12 5.40 8.61
C VAL A 257 4.81 4.36 9.67
N ARG A 258 4.36 3.18 9.24
CA ARG A 258 4.02 2.06 10.12
C ARG A 258 4.43 0.72 9.48
N PRO A 259 5.72 0.55 9.12
CA PRO A 259 6.19 -0.68 8.51
C PRO A 259 6.18 -1.85 9.50
N ARG A 260 6.26 -3.05 8.97
CA ARG A 260 6.53 -4.25 9.78
C ARG A 260 7.94 -4.24 10.35
N LEU A 261 8.90 -3.66 9.63
CA LEU A 261 10.27 -3.48 10.09
C LEU A 261 10.75 -2.07 9.78
N TYR A 262 11.21 -1.38 10.80
CA TYR A 262 11.89 -0.09 10.70
C TYR A 262 13.34 -0.23 11.15
N LEU A 263 14.28 -0.12 10.21
CA LEU A 263 15.71 -0.18 10.50
C LEU A 263 16.26 1.25 10.57
N ALA A 264 16.59 1.72 11.76
CA ALA A 264 17.08 3.07 12.04
C ALA A 264 18.61 3.08 12.03
N LEU A 265 19.23 3.62 10.98
CA LEU A 265 20.67 3.63 10.76
C LEU A 265 21.26 5.00 11.07
N GLY A 266 22.00 5.11 12.18
CA GLY A 266 22.63 6.36 12.59
C GLY A 266 21.66 7.49 12.91
N ILE A 267 20.44 7.16 13.35
CA ILE A 267 19.39 8.08 13.77
C ILE A 267 19.49 8.31 15.28
N SER A 268 19.43 9.57 15.72
CA SER A 268 19.55 9.92 17.14
C SER A 268 18.30 9.61 17.96
N GLY A 269 17.11 9.58 17.35
CA GLY A 269 15.85 9.40 18.08
C GLY A 269 15.25 10.68 18.65
N ALA A 270 15.50 11.83 18.02
CA ALA A 270 14.78 13.05 18.35
C ALA A 270 13.26 12.83 18.24
N ILE A 271 12.49 13.41 19.18
CA ILE A 271 11.04 13.16 19.28
C ILE A 271 10.30 13.45 17.97
N GLN A 272 10.78 14.45 17.20
CA GLN A 272 10.20 14.81 15.91
C GLN A 272 10.32 13.66 14.87
N HIS A 273 11.38 12.86 14.94
CA HIS A 273 11.55 11.68 14.10
C HIS A 273 10.73 10.50 14.62
N VAL A 274 10.82 10.27 15.93
CA VAL A 274 10.16 9.16 16.62
C VAL A 274 8.65 9.17 16.41
N VAL A 275 8.00 10.32 16.47
CA VAL A 275 6.55 10.45 16.22
C VAL A 275 6.15 9.90 14.86
N GLY A 276 7.04 9.96 13.86
CA GLY A 276 6.77 9.46 12.51
C GLY A 276 6.98 7.96 12.34
N MET A 277 7.62 7.24 13.29
CA MET A 277 7.98 5.83 13.09
C MET A 277 7.69 4.90 14.29
N ARG A 278 7.39 5.44 15.45
CA ARG A 278 7.22 4.68 16.71
C ARG A 278 6.12 3.61 16.67
N ASP A 279 5.20 3.71 15.72
CA ASP A 279 4.09 2.76 15.56
C ASP A 279 4.45 1.62 14.58
N SER A 280 5.73 1.46 14.20
CA SER A 280 6.27 0.30 13.48
C SER A 280 6.15 -0.97 14.32
N ASP A 281 6.03 -2.14 13.68
CA ASP A 281 5.88 -3.40 14.43
C ASP A 281 7.17 -3.83 15.12
N VAL A 282 8.30 -3.72 14.40
CA VAL A 282 9.64 -4.00 14.90
C VAL A 282 10.55 -2.84 14.53
N ILE A 283 11.25 -2.31 15.52
CA ILE A 283 12.23 -1.25 15.36
C ILE A 283 13.60 -1.80 15.72
N VAL A 284 14.50 -1.77 14.74
CA VAL A 284 15.92 -2.10 14.94
C VAL A 284 16.74 -0.83 14.80
N ALA A 285 17.56 -0.50 15.78
CA ALA A 285 18.38 0.71 15.77
C ALA A 285 19.88 0.37 15.81
N ILE A 286 20.65 1.02 14.95
CA ILE A 286 22.12 0.99 14.95
C ILE A 286 22.63 2.40 15.20
N ASN A 287 23.34 2.61 16.28
CA ASN A 287 23.94 3.90 16.62
C ASN A 287 25.22 3.71 17.43
N LYS A 288 26.21 4.54 17.17
CA LYS A 288 27.48 4.49 17.91
C LYS A 288 27.38 5.08 19.33
N ASP A 289 26.41 5.95 19.59
CA ASP A 289 26.18 6.50 20.92
C ASP A 289 25.23 5.58 21.71
N PRO A 290 25.71 4.89 22.77
CA PRO A 290 24.87 3.99 23.58
C PRO A 290 23.74 4.73 24.30
N ARG A 291 23.80 6.07 24.40
CA ARG A 291 22.77 6.89 25.05
C ARG A 291 21.84 7.56 24.04
N ALA A 292 21.90 7.18 22.76
CA ALA A 292 21.01 7.74 21.75
C ALA A 292 19.55 7.43 22.10
N PRO A 293 18.66 8.44 22.17
CA PRO A 293 17.25 8.24 22.54
C PRO A 293 16.49 7.23 21.64
N ILE A 294 16.99 6.93 20.45
CA ILE A 294 16.38 5.94 19.56
C ILE A 294 16.27 4.56 20.22
N PHE A 295 17.19 4.21 21.11
CA PHE A 295 17.19 2.93 21.81
C PHE A 295 16.03 2.76 22.80
N GLU A 296 15.43 3.85 23.28
CA GLU A 296 14.23 3.78 24.12
C GLU A 296 12.99 3.28 23.35
N TYR A 297 13.03 3.36 22.02
CA TYR A 297 11.94 2.98 21.12
C TYR A 297 12.24 1.72 20.32
N ALA A 298 13.50 1.26 20.32
CA ALA A 298 13.93 0.10 19.55
C ALA A 298 13.62 -1.20 20.30
N ASP A 299 13.13 -2.19 19.58
CA ASP A 299 12.98 -3.56 20.05
C ASP A 299 14.36 -4.26 20.10
N TYR A 300 15.23 -3.89 19.14
CA TYR A 300 16.62 -4.37 19.07
C TYR A 300 17.57 -3.21 18.84
N GLY A 301 18.59 -3.11 19.67
CA GLY A 301 19.62 -2.07 19.58
C GLY A 301 21.01 -2.64 19.37
N ILE A 302 21.75 -2.07 18.41
CA ILE A 302 23.16 -2.39 18.17
C ILE A 302 23.98 -1.13 18.41
N VAL A 303 24.85 -1.17 19.42
CA VAL A 303 25.78 -0.08 19.71
C VAL A 303 27.08 -0.33 18.95
N ALA A 304 27.22 0.27 17.78
CA ALA A 304 28.39 0.11 16.92
C ALA A 304 28.51 1.25 15.92
N ASP A 305 29.67 1.36 15.26
CA ASP A 305 29.78 2.19 14.07
C ASP A 305 29.01 1.55 12.92
N LEU A 306 28.07 2.33 12.37
CA LEU A 306 27.23 1.87 11.26
C LEU A 306 28.05 1.37 10.07
N MET A 307 29.18 2.02 9.78
CA MET A 307 30.01 1.70 8.61
C MET A 307 30.71 0.35 8.74
N GLU A 308 30.92 -0.12 9.98
CA GLU A 308 31.47 -1.47 10.22
C GLU A 308 30.40 -2.56 10.10
N ILE A 309 29.11 -2.22 10.34
CA ILE A 309 28.02 -3.18 10.41
C ILE A 309 27.30 -3.34 9.06
N ILE A 310 27.13 -2.25 8.29
CA ILE A 310 26.23 -2.24 7.15
C ILE A 310 26.64 -3.22 6.04
N GLY A 311 27.93 -3.35 5.77
CA GLY A 311 28.46 -4.30 4.78
C GLY A 311 28.18 -5.76 5.15
N PRO A 312 28.69 -6.25 6.29
CA PRO A 312 28.44 -7.62 6.75
C PRO A 312 26.95 -7.94 6.89
N LEU A 313 26.13 -6.99 7.36
CA LEU A 313 24.68 -7.17 7.47
C LEU A 313 24.03 -7.35 6.09
N THR A 314 24.46 -6.58 5.10
CA THR A 314 23.94 -6.69 3.73
C THR A 314 24.29 -8.04 3.13
N ASP A 315 25.54 -8.48 3.28
CA ASP A 315 26.01 -9.75 2.73
C ASP A 315 25.27 -10.95 3.35
N GLU A 316 25.01 -10.91 4.67
CA GLU A 316 24.25 -11.95 5.37
C GLU A 316 22.77 -12.00 4.92
N VAL A 317 22.13 -10.85 4.75
CA VAL A 317 20.77 -10.77 4.25
C VAL A 317 20.67 -11.31 2.81
N GLU A 318 21.64 -10.98 1.95
CA GLU A 318 21.70 -11.50 0.58
C GLU A 318 21.90 -13.03 0.57
N ALA A 319 22.67 -13.58 1.52
CA ALA A 319 22.89 -15.02 1.65
C ALA A 319 21.63 -15.78 2.08
N LEU A 320 20.83 -15.22 2.99
CA LEU A 320 19.59 -15.82 3.48
C LEU A 320 18.45 -15.85 2.42
N ARG A 321 18.59 -15.09 1.34
CA ARG A 321 17.59 -15.04 0.24
C ARG A 321 17.92 -15.96 -0.94
N ARG A 322 19.07 -16.60 -0.93
CA ARG A 322 19.47 -17.61 -1.92
C ARG A 322 18.98 -18.99 -1.51
#